data_83711b4069436b3c52366e9056fc3b98
#
_entry.id   83711b4069436b3c52366e9056fc3b98
#
_cell.length_a   1.000
_cell.length_b   1.000
_cell.length_c   1.000
_cell.angle_alpha   90.00
_cell.angle_beta   90.00
_cell.angle_gamma   90.00
#
_symmetry.space_group_name_H-M   'P 1'
#
loop_
_entity.id
_entity.type
_entity.pdbx_description
1 polymer ?
#
loop_
_entity_poly.entity_id
_entity_poly.type
_entity_poly.pdbx_seq_one_letter_code
_entity_poly.pdbx_strand_id
1 'polypeptide(L)'
;MTRRHVAGQLVLRTSPGTELERISAHRDVRAGAATAALSLDGGGPIDRALHRHTVALQASRAFYSRRGLALGSGHGHVEFDEVEHELGMARTFRVYVDPAASIEELVEALLALETVDSATPAFVCEMPFAGSPPSGHHLDRAREIIGADRALALEPGDSSLIVALVDSGVSLDHRELADRLRPGVSSVALREPTIDELRVISGAHAKLQDVSDDQGHGTACAGLIAAIGYAIGRGVAGAARLLPIRALCGALAPGAAHPTAIGLIPDIDSGLKTAVDLGARIINLSFGTPEDEVGNDPIPHVEAVRYALARDCILIAAAGNSGKATRFYPAALPGVIAVGAVDDNRRPAAFTTRGEHVVLCAPGVQIAAASIEGYGVVSGTSFAAPFVTGACALLVAHAARESQPLGPATVRRILADSASPFAAGVDVKGCGAGVLDIPAALAAVAALCRDDREGEARAA
;
A
#
# COMPACT_ATOMS: atom_id res chain seq x y z
N MET A 1 24.08 -1.98 3.70
CA MET A 1 23.43 -3.22 4.21
C MET A 1 22.81 -3.91 3.02
N THR A 2 23.00 -5.20 2.85
CA THR A 2 22.30 -5.99 1.84
C THR A 2 20.83 -6.08 2.22
N ARG A 3 19.94 -5.82 1.26
CA ARG A 3 18.50 -5.89 1.46
C ARG A 3 18.07 -7.34 1.76
N ARG A 4 17.22 -7.52 2.78
CA ARG A 4 16.72 -8.86 3.13
C ARG A 4 15.87 -9.44 1.99
N HIS A 5 16.03 -10.73 1.76
CA HIS A 5 15.24 -11.50 0.80
C HIS A 5 14.96 -12.90 1.33
N VAL A 6 14.00 -13.59 0.73
CA VAL A 6 13.69 -14.97 1.11
C VAL A 6 14.54 -15.94 0.28
N ALA A 7 15.24 -16.83 0.98
CA ALA A 7 16.05 -17.87 0.33
C ALA A 7 15.19 -18.73 -0.61
N GLY A 8 15.73 -19.05 -1.78
CA GLY A 8 15.03 -19.87 -2.77
C GLY A 8 13.85 -19.19 -3.46
N GLN A 9 13.67 -17.88 -3.33
CA GLN A 9 12.59 -17.15 -3.99
C GLN A 9 13.10 -15.96 -4.80
N LEU A 10 12.67 -15.87 -6.06
CA LEU A 10 12.99 -14.76 -6.94
C LEU A 10 11.75 -14.32 -7.76
N VAL A 11 11.82 -13.12 -8.27
CA VAL A 11 10.85 -12.55 -9.21
C VAL A 11 11.53 -12.39 -10.56
N LEU A 12 10.92 -12.95 -11.58
CA LEU A 12 11.42 -12.94 -12.96
C LEU A 12 10.41 -12.24 -13.86
N ARG A 13 10.86 -11.30 -14.69
CA ARG A 13 10.07 -10.76 -15.79
C ARG A 13 10.75 -11.09 -17.12
N THR A 14 9.98 -11.71 -18.02
CA THR A 14 10.46 -12.01 -19.37
C THR A 14 10.39 -10.79 -20.28
N SER A 15 11.22 -10.78 -21.35
CA SER A 15 11.21 -9.74 -22.37
C SER A 15 9.89 -9.72 -23.15
N PRO A 16 9.46 -8.58 -23.72
CA PRO A 16 8.29 -8.52 -24.58
C PRO A 16 8.39 -9.53 -25.74
N GLY A 17 7.27 -10.21 -26.02
CA GLY A 17 7.21 -11.26 -27.03
C GLY A 17 7.65 -12.65 -26.53
N THR A 18 8.12 -12.77 -25.28
CA THR A 18 8.37 -14.07 -24.63
C THR A 18 7.17 -14.38 -23.74
N GLU A 19 6.08 -14.86 -24.33
CA GLU A 19 4.87 -15.19 -23.59
C GLU A 19 4.90 -16.64 -23.10
N LEU A 20 4.68 -16.83 -21.80
CA LEU A 20 4.63 -18.13 -21.13
C LEU A 20 3.18 -18.40 -20.69
N GLU A 21 2.29 -18.62 -21.66
CA GLU A 21 0.85 -18.59 -21.48
C GLU A 21 0.29 -19.63 -20.50
N ARG A 22 0.98 -20.75 -20.27
CA ARG A 22 0.47 -21.89 -19.49
C ARG A 22 0.76 -21.83 -18.00
N ILE A 23 1.34 -20.75 -17.51
CA ILE A 23 1.72 -20.63 -16.10
C ILE A 23 0.57 -20.00 -15.32
N SER A 24 0.02 -20.77 -14.37
CA SER A 24 -1.09 -20.35 -13.52
C SER A 24 -0.75 -19.17 -12.63
N ALA A 25 -1.73 -18.33 -12.29
CA ALA A 25 -1.57 -17.24 -11.36
C ALA A 25 -1.26 -17.78 -9.95
N HIS A 26 -0.37 -17.10 -9.22
CA HIS A 26 0.04 -17.49 -7.88
C HIS A 26 -1.15 -17.58 -6.90
N ARG A 27 -2.12 -16.68 -7.03
CA ARG A 27 -3.36 -16.69 -6.25
C ARG A 27 -4.16 -17.98 -6.44
N ASP A 28 -4.27 -18.49 -7.69
CA ASP A 28 -4.97 -19.74 -7.98
C ASP A 28 -4.21 -20.95 -7.43
N VAL A 29 -2.88 -20.93 -7.51
CA VAL A 29 -2.02 -21.96 -6.91
C VAL A 29 -2.20 -21.99 -5.39
N ARG A 30 -2.22 -20.84 -4.73
CA ARG A 30 -2.46 -20.74 -3.29
C ARG A 30 -3.84 -21.20 -2.87
N ALA A 31 -4.86 -20.93 -3.70
CA ALA A 31 -6.24 -21.35 -3.46
C ALA A 31 -6.46 -22.86 -3.75
N GLY A 32 -5.47 -23.58 -4.26
CA GLY A 32 -5.61 -24.98 -4.68
C GLY A 32 -6.42 -25.15 -5.96
N ALA A 33 -6.71 -24.07 -6.67
CA ALA A 33 -7.45 -24.08 -7.94
C ALA A 33 -6.55 -24.39 -9.14
N ALA A 34 -5.23 -24.35 -8.97
CA ALA A 34 -4.24 -24.67 -9.98
C ALA A 34 -2.96 -25.22 -9.33
N THR A 35 -2.05 -25.77 -10.15
CA THR A 35 -0.72 -26.22 -9.73
C THR A 35 0.34 -25.26 -10.21
N ALA A 36 1.43 -25.13 -9.42
CA ALA A 36 2.61 -24.42 -9.87
C ALA A 36 3.26 -25.16 -11.04
N ALA A 37 3.81 -24.40 -11.99
CA ALA A 37 4.55 -24.98 -13.10
C ALA A 37 5.92 -25.47 -12.62
N LEU A 38 6.38 -26.60 -13.15
CA LEU A 38 7.73 -27.16 -12.91
C LEU A 38 8.74 -26.76 -13.99
N SER A 39 8.34 -25.91 -14.89
CA SER A 39 9.10 -25.39 -16.02
C SER A 39 8.54 -24.05 -16.40
N LEU A 40 9.37 -23.08 -16.77
CA LEU A 40 8.97 -21.78 -17.27
C LEU A 40 8.80 -21.78 -18.80
N ASP A 41 9.82 -22.22 -19.54
CA ASP A 41 9.91 -22.13 -20.99
C ASP A 41 10.06 -23.50 -21.69
N GLY A 42 9.60 -24.59 -21.03
CA GLY A 42 9.56 -25.94 -21.63
C GLY A 42 10.93 -26.54 -21.90
N GLY A 43 11.92 -26.26 -21.07
CA GLY A 43 13.30 -26.67 -21.21
C GLY A 43 14.14 -25.71 -22.06
N GLY A 44 13.64 -24.53 -22.27
CA GLY A 44 14.31 -23.44 -23.00
C GLY A 44 15.47 -22.79 -22.23
N PRO A 45 15.93 -21.62 -22.68
CA PRO A 45 17.08 -20.93 -22.08
C PRO A 45 16.89 -20.61 -20.57
N ILE A 46 15.69 -20.24 -20.16
CA ILE A 46 15.39 -19.89 -18.76
C ILE A 46 15.50 -21.12 -17.86
N ASP A 47 14.84 -22.22 -18.25
CA ASP A 47 14.90 -23.47 -17.48
C ASP A 47 16.34 -24.01 -17.42
N ARG A 48 17.10 -23.96 -18.52
CA ARG A 48 18.50 -24.38 -18.52
C ARG A 48 19.38 -23.51 -17.63
N ALA A 49 19.12 -22.20 -17.55
CA ALA A 49 19.84 -21.33 -16.63
C ALA A 49 19.54 -21.69 -15.18
N LEU A 50 18.28 -21.88 -14.84
CA LEU A 50 17.84 -22.26 -13.50
C LEU A 50 18.40 -23.64 -13.11
N HIS A 51 18.26 -24.67 -13.94
CA HIS A 51 18.70 -26.04 -13.64
C HIS A 51 20.22 -26.23 -13.54
N ARG A 52 21.04 -25.24 -13.88
CA ARG A 52 22.48 -25.26 -13.54
C ARG A 52 22.74 -25.04 -12.07
N HIS A 53 21.83 -24.38 -11.36
CA HIS A 53 22.00 -23.96 -9.97
C HIS A 53 20.99 -24.62 -9.01
N THR A 54 19.91 -25.22 -9.54
CA THR A 54 18.89 -25.86 -8.68
C THR A 54 18.28 -27.08 -9.36
N VAL A 55 17.89 -28.07 -8.56
CA VAL A 55 17.13 -29.25 -9.00
C VAL A 55 15.62 -28.99 -8.86
N ALA A 56 15.22 -28.28 -7.81
CA ALA A 56 13.83 -27.95 -7.54
C ALA A 56 13.45 -26.65 -8.26
N LEU A 57 12.35 -26.69 -8.99
CA LEU A 57 11.78 -25.52 -9.68
C LEU A 57 10.26 -25.55 -9.55
N GLN A 58 9.69 -24.46 -9.06
CA GLN A 58 8.28 -24.17 -9.14
C GLN A 58 8.08 -22.73 -9.58
N ALA A 59 7.15 -22.48 -10.47
CA ALA A 59 6.84 -21.15 -10.96
C ALA A 59 5.34 -20.89 -10.98
N SER A 60 4.97 -19.65 -10.77
CA SER A 60 3.61 -19.15 -10.88
C SER A 60 3.64 -17.69 -11.34
N ARG A 61 2.60 -17.23 -12.02
CA ARG A 61 2.47 -15.84 -12.44
C ARG A 61 2.25 -14.93 -11.23
N ALA A 62 3.01 -13.85 -11.12
CA ALA A 62 3.00 -12.97 -9.94
C ALA A 62 1.67 -12.24 -9.78
N PHE A 63 1.08 -11.81 -10.91
CA PHE A 63 -0.16 -11.04 -10.92
C PHE A 63 -1.35 -11.87 -11.42
N TYR A 64 -2.53 -11.52 -10.94
CA TYR A 64 -3.82 -12.02 -11.41
C TYR A 64 -4.36 -11.08 -12.47
N SER A 65 -4.89 -11.57 -13.59
CA SER A 65 -5.49 -10.69 -14.59
C SER A 65 -6.81 -10.08 -14.08
N ARG A 66 -7.09 -8.85 -14.44
CA ARG A 66 -8.33 -8.17 -14.06
C ARG A 66 -9.57 -8.87 -14.61
N ARG A 67 -9.52 -9.31 -15.86
CA ARG A 67 -10.61 -10.07 -16.49
C ARG A 67 -10.77 -11.46 -15.88
N GLY A 68 -9.65 -12.14 -15.62
CA GLY A 68 -9.65 -13.43 -14.93
C GLY A 68 -10.28 -13.36 -13.55
N LEU A 69 -10.13 -12.26 -12.82
CA LEU A 69 -10.78 -12.04 -11.54
C LEU A 69 -12.31 -12.08 -11.65
N ALA A 70 -12.86 -11.51 -12.72
CA ALA A 70 -14.31 -11.56 -13.01
C ALA A 70 -14.79 -12.94 -13.45
N LEU A 71 -13.93 -13.76 -14.06
CA LEU A 71 -14.23 -15.13 -14.49
C LEU A 71 -14.15 -16.15 -13.34
N GLY A 72 -13.51 -15.80 -12.23
CA GLY A 72 -13.38 -16.66 -11.05
C GLY A 72 -12.09 -17.48 -10.98
N SER A 73 -12.03 -18.39 -10.02
CA SER A 73 -10.83 -19.20 -9.74
C SER A 73 -10.37 -20.01 -10.94
N GLY A 74 -9.06 -20.10 -11.13
CA GLY A 74 -8.41 -20.81 -12.24
C GLY A 74 -8.20 -19.99 -13.51
N HIS A 75 -8.74 -18.79 -13.60
CA HIS A 75 -8.67 -17.93 -14.79
C HIS A 75 -7.69 -16.74 -14.63
N GLY A 76 -6.97 -16.66 -13.53
CA GLY A 76 -6.11 -15.53 -13.21
C GLY A 76 -4.90 -15.32 -14.12
N HIS A 77 -4.59 -16.26 -15.01
CA HIS A 77 -3.47 -16.23 -15.93
C HIS A 77 -3.87 -15.88 -17.36
N VAL A 78 -5.15 -15.63 -17.63
CA VAL A 78 -5.67 -15.36 -18.99
C VAL A 78 -6.24 -13.94 -19.10
N GLU A 79 -6.33 -13.47 -20.35
CA GLU A 79 -7.00 -12.21 -20.69
C GLU A 79 -6.47 -10.98 -19.93
N PHE A 80 -5.16 -10.82 -19.83
CA PHE A 80 -4.55 -9.56 -19.39
C PHE A 80 -4.91 -8.44 -20.38
N ASP A 81 -5.28 -7.28 -19.86
CA ASP A 81 -5.60 -6.12 -20.71
C ASP A 81 -4.32 -5.38 -21.18
N GLU A 82 -4.49 -4.37 -22.05
CA GLU A 82 -3.40 -3.63 -22.66
C GLU A 82 -2.48 -2.99 -21.59
N VAL A 83 -3.03 -2.37 -20.56
CA VAL A 83 -2.25 -1.75 -19.48
C VAL A 83 -1.45 -2.79 -18.69
N GLU A 84 -2.03 -3.95 -18.43
CA GLU A 84 -1.34 -5.06 -17.75
C GLU A 84 -0.20 -5.63 -18.61
N HIS A 85 -0.38 -5.68 -19.94
CA HIS A 85 0.68 -6.09 -20.88
C HIS A 85 1.80 -5.05 -20.98
N GLU A 86 1.46 -3.76 -21.14
CA GLU A 86 2.43 -2.67 -21.20
C GLU A 86 3.31 -2.60 -19.95
N LEU A 87 2.72 -2.80 -18.76
CA LEU A 87 3.43 -2.80 -17.49
C LEU A 87 4.16 -4.12 -17.19
N GLY A 88 4.09 -5.10 -18.08
CA GLY A 88 4.76 -6.39 -17.92
C GLY A 88 4.13 -7.34 -16.89
N MET A 89 2.94 -7.04 -16.37
CA MET A 89 2.28 -7.87 -15.37
C MET A 89 1.93 -9.26 -15.89
N ALA A 90 1.58 -9.36 -17.19
CA ALA A 90 1.31 -10.62 -17.87
C ALA A 90 2.53 -11.54 -17.98
N ARG A 91 3.74 -11.02 -17.84
CA ARG A 91 5.00 -11.73 -18.04
C ARG A 91 5.95 -11.67 -16.83
N THR A 92 5.37 -11.40 -15.64
CA THR A 92 6.09 -11.42 -14.36
C THR A 92 5.74 -12.67 -13.57
N PHE A 93 6.76 -13.39 -13.11
CA PHE A 93 6.64 -14.69 -12.46
C PHE A 93 7.32 -14.70 -11.10
N ARG A 94 6.77 -15.45 -10.16
CA ARG A 94 7.43 -15.89 -8.94
C ARG A 94 8.05 -17.24 -9.21
N VAL A 95 9.32 -17.37 -8.90
CA VAL A 95 10.08 -18.60 -9.09
C VAL A 95 10.62 -19.07 -7.74
N TYR A 96 10.36 -20.31 -7.43
CA TYR A 96 10.80 -20.99 -6.22
C TYR A 96 11.81 -22.06 -6.60
N VAL A 97 12.95 -22.00 -5.99
CA VAL A 97 14.09 -22.90 -6.21
C VAL A 97 14.54 -23.52 -4.87
N ASP A 98 15.56 -24.38 -4.90
CA ASP A 98 16.16 -24.88 -3.68
C ASP A 98 16.67 -23.71 -2.81
N PRO A 99 16.27 -23.62 -1.54
CA PRO A 99 16.75 -22.57 -0.64
C PRO A 99 18.29 -22.55 -0.44
N ALA A 100 18.98 -23.64 -0.74
CA ALA A 100 20.44 -23.72 -0.69
C ALA A 100 21.12 -23.18 -1.96
N ALA A 101 20.37 -22.89 -3.03
CA ALA A 101 20.92 -22.31 -4.24
C ALA A 101 21.31 -20.82 -4.02
N SER A 102 22.43 -20.41 -4.62
CA SER A 102 22.83 -18.99 -4.64
C SER A 102 21.86 -18.18 -5.48
N ILE A 103 21.09 -17.32 -4.85
CA ILE A 103 20.13 -16.44 -5.53
C ILE A 103 20.85 -15.43 -6.41
N GLU A 104 22.00 -14.93 -5.98
CA GLU A 104 22.82 -13.98 -6.74
C GLU A 104 23.29 -14.57 -8.06
N GLU A 105 23.83 -15.81 -8.03
CA GLU A 105 24.28 -16.50 -9.25
C GLU A 105 23.08 -16.82 -10.17
N LEU A 106 21.94 -17.18 -9.61
CA LEU A 106 20.72 -17.42 -10.39
C LEU A 106 20.23 -16.13 -11.07
N VAL A 107 20.20 -15.01 -10.37
CA VAL A 107 19.81 -13.71 -10.90
C VAL A 107 20.78 -13.28 -12.01
N GLU A 108 22.09 -13.41 -11.79
CA GLU A 108 23.11 -13.10 -12.81
C GLU A 108 22.94 -13.95 -14.08
N ALA A 109 22.75 -15.27 -13.91
CA ALA A 109 22.55 -16.20 -15.01
C ALA A 109 21.26 -15.90 -15.82
N LEU A 110 20.20 -15.45 -15.16
CA LEU A 110 18.95 -15.07 -15.79
C LEU A 110 19.08 -13.74 -16.55
N LEU A 111 19.71 -12.74 -15.94
CA LEU A 111 19.92 -11.42 -16.56
C LEU A 111 20.84 -11.47 -17.78
N ALA A 112 21.64 -12.52 -17.93
CA ALA A 112 22.45 -12.76 -19.14
C ALA A 112 21.64 -13.24 -20.35
N LEU A 113 20.34 -13.55 -20.17
CA LEU A 113 19.47 -14.04 -21.24
C LEU A 113 18.70 -12.89 -21.90
N GLU A 114 18.70 -12.81 -23.24
CA GLU A 114 17.91 -11.83 -24.00
C GLU A 114 16.41 -11.96 -23.78
N THR A 115 15.94 -13.13 -23.37
CA THR A 115 14.53 -13.41 -23.06
C THR A 115 14.10 -12.96 -21.67
N VAL A 116 15.01 -12.39 -20.88
CA VAL A 116 14.76 -11.90 -19.51
C VAL A 116 14.95 -10.39 -19.48
N ASP A 117 13.90 -9.69 -19.04
CA ASP A 117 13.87 -8.24 -18.86
C ASP A 117 14.35 -7.83 -17.46
N SER A 118 13.96 -8.59 -16.45
CA SER A 118 14.44 -8.40 -15.07
C SER A 118 14.38 -9.69 -14.26
N ALA A 119 15.31 -9.82 -13.32
CA ALA A 119 15.31 -10.86 -12.30
C ALA A 119 15.80 -10.26 -10.99
N THR A 120 15.11 -10.53 -9.89
CA THR A 120 15.46 -10.03 -8.55
C THR A 120 15.16 -11.08 -7.50
N PRO A 121 15.89 -11.10 -6.37
CA PRO A 121 15.43 -11.81 -5.18
C PRO A 121 14.04 -11.36 -4.76
N ALA A 122 13.27 -12.20 -4.08
CA ALA A 122 12.03 -11.80 -3.44
C ALA A 122 12.36 -11.00 -2.16
N PHE A 123 12.55 -9.69 -2.32
CA PHE A 123 12.93 -8.78 -1.25
C PHE A 123 11.82 -8.59 -0.21
N VAL A 124 12.24 -8.33 1.02
CA VAL A 124 11.38 -8.05 2.16
C VAL A 124 11.30 -6.52 2.38
N CYS A 125 10.08 -6.02 2.55
CA CYS A 125 9.80 -4.71 3.10
C CYS A 125 9.54 -4.89 4.60
N GLU A 126 10.21 -4.10 5.44
CA GLU A 126 10.08 -4.16 6.90
C GLU A 126 9.56 -2.83 7.42
N MET A 127 8.55 -2.89 8.28
CA MET A 127 7.96 -1.70 8.89
C MET A 127 7.90 -1.85 10.40
N PRO A 128 8.78 -1.17 11.14
CA PRO A 128 8.76 -1.18 12.60
C PRO A 128 7.48 -0.49 13.12
N PHE A 129 6.83 -1.12 14.06
CA PHE A 129 5.65 -0.61 14.74
C PHE A 129 5.84 -0.61 16.25
N ALA A 130 5.58 0.52 16.90
CA ALA A 130 5.54 0.63 18.33
C ALA A 130 4.27 1.36 18.76
N GLY A 131 3.31 0.63 19.33
CA GLY A 131 2.14 1.18 20.00
C GLY A 131 2.38 1.27 21.51
N SER A 132 1.76 2.26 22.17
CA SER A 132 1.77 2.40 23.62
C SER A 132 0.34 2.41 24.15
N PRO A 133 0.07 2.02 25.41
CA PRO A 133 -1.26 2.18 26.01
C PRO A 133 -1.72 3.63 26.00
N PRO A 134 -3.02 3.92 25.85
CA PRO A 134 -3.53 5.29 25.81
C PRO A 134 -3.33 6.00 27.16
N SER A 135 -2.78 7.21 27.13
CA SER A 135 -2.79 8.16 28.24
C SER A 135 -3.82 9.26 27.94
N GLY A 136 -4.79 9.42 28.78
CA GLY A 136 -6.14 9.96 28.61
C GLY A 136 -6.40 11.37 28.05
N HIS A 137 -5.53 12.06 27.32
CA HIS A 137 -5.77 13.45 26.89
C HIS A 137 -5.47 13.79 25.41
N HIS A 138 -5.14 12.84 24.56
CA HIS A 138 -4.69 13.12 23.16
C HIS A 138 -5.72 12.75 22.07
N LEU A 139 -6.93 12.27 22.44
CA LEU A 139 -7.87 11.64 21.51
C LEU A 139 -8.41 12.56 20.40
N ASP A 140 -8.59 13.85 20.68
CA ASP A 140 -9.29 14.77 19.78
C ASP A 140 -8.39 15.78 19.07
N ARG A 141 -7.18 16.05 19.60
CA ARG A 141 -6.32 17.12 19.10
C ARG A 141 -5.89 16.92 17.64
N ALA A 142 -5.55 15.70 17.26
CA ALA A 142 -5.22 15.37 15.88
C ALA A 142 -6.36 15.71 14.91
N ARG A 143 -7.58 15.42 15.30
CA ARG A 143 -8.79 15.69 14.50
C ARG A 143 -9.12 17.18 14.42
N GLU A 144 -8.91 17.93 15.51
CA GLU A 144 -9.07 19.38 15.53
C GLU A 144 -8.12 20.08 14.55
N ILE A 145 -6.83 19.69 14.55
CA ILE A 145 -5.78 20.28 13.71
C ILE A 145 -6.16 20.25 12.23
N ILE A 146 -6.77 19.15 11.78
CA ILE A 146 -7.17 18.93 10.38
C ILE A 146 -8.62 19.30 10.09
N GLY A 147 -9.37 19.75 11.10
CA GLY A 147 -10.77 20.11 10.97
C GLY A 147 -11.72 18.96 10.64
N ALA A 148 -11.39 17.72 11.09
CA ALA A 148 -12.08 16.50 10.70
C ALA A 148 -13.59 16.53 10.96
N ASP A 149 -14.02 16.97 12.15
CA ASP A 149 -15.44 16.96 12.53
C ASP A 149 -16.24 18.01 11.73
N ARG A 150 -15.64 19.17 11.43
CA ARG A 150 -16.23 20.18 10.53
C ARG A 150 -16.36 19.61 9.14
N ALA A 151 -15.33 18.91 8.64
CA ALA A 151 -15.34 18.31 7.31
C ALA A 151 -16.44 17.24 7.20
N LEU A 152 -16.58 16.36 8.19
CA LEU A 152 -17.62 15.33 8.24
C LEU A 152 -19.04 15.88 8.34
N ALA A 153 -19.20 17.08 8.93
CA ALA A 153 -20.48 17.80 8.95
C ALA A 153 -20.81 18.42 7.57
N LEU A 154 -19.81 18.81 6.79
CA LEU A 154 -19.98 19.34 5.44
C LEU A 154 -20.17 18.24 4.41
N GLU A 155 -19.40 17.14 4.54
CA GLU A 155 -19.41 15.99 3.65
C GLU A 155 -19.37 14.69 4.47
N PRO A 156 -20.49 13.97 4.60
CA PRO A 156 -20.54 12.75 5.39
C PRO A 156 -19.87 11.55 4.73
N GLY A 157 -19.39 11.69 3.50
CA GLY A 157 -18.81 10.64 2.67
C GLY A 157 -19.85 9.83 1.88
N ASP A 158 -19.37 8.88 1.10
CA ASP A 158 -20.18 8.04 0.21
C ASP A 158 -19.91 6.55 0.49
N SER A 159 -20.97 5.80 0.82
CA SER A 159 -20.89 4.36 1.11
C SER A 159 -20.61 3.47 -0.12
N SER A 160 -20.79 4.00 -1.33
CA SER A 160 -20.39 3.32 -2.56
C SER A 160 -18.90 3.41 -2.84
N LEU A 161 -18.23 4.43 -2.27
CA LEU A 161 -16.80 4.65 -2.43
C LEU A 161 -15.99 3.60 -1.66
N ILE A 162 -15.06 2.97 -2.36
CA ILE A 162 -14.16 1.97 -1.78
C ILE A 162 -12.79 2.60 -1.52
N VAL A 163 -12.40 2.58 -0.25
CA VAL A 163 -11.05 2.92 0.20
C VAL A 163 -10.32 1.62 0.52
N ALA A 164 -9.20 1.33 -0.12
CA ALA A 164 -8.40 0.16 0.24
C ALA A 164 -7.30 0.52 1.24
N LEU A 165 -7.03 -0.40 2.14
CA LEU A 165 -5.90 -0.40 3.05
C LEU A 165 -5.03 -1.61 2.72
N VAL A 166 -3.85 -1.38 2.17
CA VAL A 166 -2.84 -2.42 1.93
C VAL A 166 -1.88 -2.41 3.12
N ASP A 167 -1.99 -3.41 4.00
CA ASP A 167 -1.32 -3.39 5.32
C ASP A 167 -1.21 -4.81 5.93
N SER A 168 -1.00 -4.92 7.24
CA SER A 168 -0.90 -6.17 8.00
C SER A 168 -2.23 -6.92 8.20
N GLY A 169 -3.33 -6.34 7.73
CA GLY A 169 -4.69 -6.84 7.95
C GLY A 169 -5.51 -5.90 8.83
N VAL A 170 -6.63 -6.40 9.34
CA VAL A 170 -7.51 -5.66 10.26
C VAL A 170 -8.11 -6.60 11.30
N SER A 171 -8.38 -6.10 12.50
CA SER A 171 -9.20 -6.82 13.49
C SER A 171 -10.64 -6.84 13.00
N LEU A 172 -11.10 -8.00 12.53
CA LEU A 172 -12.41 -8.15 11.86
C LEU A 172 -13.59 -7.91 12.81
N ASP A 173 -13.40 -8.23 14.09
CA ASP A 173 -14.42 -8.10 15.15
C ASP A 173 -14.28 -6.79 15.93
N HIS A 174 -13.37 -5.89 15.52
CA HIS A 174 -13.17 -4.65 16.24
C HIS A 174 -14.41 -3.76 16.13
N ARG A 175 -14.91 -3.31 17.28
CA ARG A 175 -16.15 -2.55 17.39
C ARG A 175 -16.22 -1.29 16.54
N GLU A 176 -15.09 -0.63 16.34
CA GLU A 176 -15.00 0.57 15.47
C GLU A 176 -15.14 0.25 13.98
N LEU A 177 -14.95 -1.00 13.56
CA LEU A 177 -14.82 -1.38 12.15
C LEU A 177 -15.95 -2.26 11.64
N ALA A 178 -16.77 -2.85 12.53
CA ALA A 178 -17.71 -3.95 12.24
C ALA A 178 -18.58 -3.71 10.98
N ASP A 179 -19.15 -2.52 10.81
CA ASP A 179 -20.04 -2.21 9.68
C ASP A 179 -19.34 -1.44 8.54
N ARG A 180 -18.02 -1.34 8.61
CA ARG A 180 -17.22 -0.55 7.67
C ARG A 180 -16.46 -1.38 6.66
N LEU A 181 -16.23 -2.65 6.97
CA LEU A 181 -15.38 -3.52 6.17
C LEU A 181 -16.13 -4.14 4.98
N ARG A 182 -15.44 -4.19 3.86
CA ARG A 182 -15.79 -5.07 2.74
C ARG A 182 -15.04 -6.38 2.89
N PRO A 183 -15.50 -7.47 2.22
CA PRO A 183 -14.71 -8.69 2.13
C PRO A 183 -13.31 -8.40 1.59
N GLY A 184 -12.29 -8.69 2.37
CA GLY A 184 -10.90 -8.43 2.06
C GLY A 184 -10.19 -9.59 1.37
N VAL A 185 -8.92 -9.38 1.01
CA VAL A 185 -8.07 -10.40 0.40
C VAL A 185 -6.66 -10.36 1.02
N SER A 186 -6.12 -11.53 1.33
CA SER A 186 -4.72 -11.69 1.74
C SER A 186 -3.86 -12.05 0.53
N SER A 187 -2.87 -11.22 0.24
CA SER A 187 -1.82 -11.51 -0.75
C SER A 187 -0.56 -12.12 -0.12
N VAL A 188 -0.44 -12.11 1.20
CA VAL A 188 0.71 -12.70 1.92
C VAL A 188 0.90 -14.15 1.52
N ALA A 189 2.04 -14.45 0.87
CA ALA A 189 2.40 -15.80 0.44
C ALA A 189 3.52 -16.42 1.29
N LEU A 190 4.11 -15.65 2.19
CA LEU A 190 5.19 -16.05 3.06
C LEU A 190 4.80 -17.25 3.93
N ARG A 191 5.57 -18.33 3.85
CA ARG A 191 5.36 -19.58 4.60
C ARG A 191 6.53 -19.96 5.49
N GLU A 192 7.65 -19.32 5.29
CA GLU A 192 8.87 -19.52 6.06
C GLU A 192 8.64 -19.09 7.51
N PRO A 193 8.97 -19.93 8.51
CA PRO A 193 8.81 -19.59 9.92
C PRO A 193 9.81 -18.53 10.38
N THR A 194 10.90 -18.35 9.62
CA THR A 194 11.94 -17.35 9.88
C THR A 194 12.48 -16.79 8.57
N ILE A 195 12.84 -15.51 8.58
CA ILE A 195 13.58 -14.84 7.50
C ILE A 195 14.77 -14.17 8.18
N ASP A 196 15.97 -14.62 7.88
CA ASP A 196 17.17 -14.28 8.63
C ASP A 196 16.93 -14.52 10.14
N GLU A 197 17.01 -13.47 10.95
CA GLU A 197 16.75 -13.54 12.40
C GLU A 197 15.28 -13.24 12.78
N LEU A 198 14.44 -12.85 11.83
CA LEU A 198 13.04 -12.53 12.08
C LEU A 198 12.17 -13.79 12.16
N ARG A 199 11.55 -14.03 13.31
CA ARG A 199 10.54 -15.08 13.46
C ARG A 199 9.19 -14.58 12.96
N VAL A 200 8.66 -15.18 11.91
CA VAL A 200 7.32 -14.87 11.36
C VAL A 200 6.25 -15.33 12.35
N ILE A 201 5.30 -14.47 12.68
CA ILE A 201 4.21 -14.77 13.63
C ILE A 201 3.13 -15.59 12.93
N SER A 202 2.57 -15.03 11.86
CA SER A 202 1.60 -15.76 11.05
C SER A 202 1.73 -15.34 9.59
N GLY A 203 2.40 -16.11 8.77
CA GLY A 203 2.63 -15.82 7.36
C GLY A 203 1.35 -15.92 6.52
N ALA A 204 1.36 -16.78 5.51
CA ALA A 204 0.21 -17.02 4.64
C ALA A 204 -0.93 -17.71 5.40
N HIS A 205 -2.10 -17.09 5.45
CA HIS A 205 -3.31 -17.71 5.98
C HIS A 205 -3.85 -18.79 5.03
N ALA A 206 -4.58 -19.78 5.58
CA ALA A 206 -5.14 -20.90 4.81
C ALA A 206 -6.19 -20.42 3.80
N LYS A 207 -6.96 -19.37 4.14
CA LYS A 207 -7.97 -18.78 3.26
C LYS A 207 -7.51 -17.40 2.78
N LEU A 208 -7.64 -17.16 1.49
CA LEU A 208 -7.31 -15.85 0.88
C LEU A 208 -8.18 -14.70 1.41
N GLN A 209 -9.37 -14.99 1.91
CA GLN A 209 -10.29 -14.00 2.49
C GLN A 209 -9.99 -13.69 3.96
N ASP A 210 -9.09 -14.43 4.58
CA ASP A 210 -8.69 -14.18 5.96
C ASP A 210 -7.65 -13.05 5.99
N VAL A 211 -8.12 -11.88 6.35
CA VAL A 211 -7.35 -10.65 6.48
C VAL A 211 -7.15 -10.23 7.92
N SER A 212 -7.27 -11.18 8.85
CA SER A 212 -7.05 -10.93 10.28
C SER A 212 -5.66 -10.38 10.51
N ASP A 213 -5.60 -9.33 11.32
CA ASP A 213 -4.36 -8.66 11.69
C ASP A 213 -3.64 -9.42 12.82
N ASP A 214 -2.36 -9.67 12.65
CA ASP A 214 -1.50 -10.37 13.61
C ASP A 214 -0.40 -9.46 14.21
N GLN A 215 -0.44 -8.16 13.87
CA GLN A 215 0.58 -7.21 14.25
C GLN A 215 0.00 -5.91 14.84
N GLY A 216 -1.16 -5.44 14.34
CA GLY A 216 -1.91 -4.31 14.88
C GLY A 216 -1.80 -3.00 14.09
N HIS A 217 -0.82 -2.88 13.20
CA HIS A 217 -0.60 -1.65 12.44
C HIS A 217 -1.76 -1.35 11.48
N GLY A 218 -2.21 -2.35 10.71
CA GLY A 218 -3.32 -2.21 9.78
C GLY A 218 -4.63 -1.90 10.51
N THR A 219 -4.86 -2.48 11.69
CA THR A 219 -6.03 -2.16 12.52
C THR A 219 -6.02 -0.70 12.99
N ALA A 220 -4.86 -0.18 13.38
CA ALA A 220 -4.70 1.22 13.75
C ALA A 220 -4.99 2.16 12.57
N CYS A 221 -4.39 1.90 11.40
CA CYS A 221 -4.66 2.66 10.18
C CYS A 221 -6.15 2.59 9.78
N ALA A 222 -6.76 1.41 9.85
CA ALA A 222 -8.18 1.20 9.56
C ALA A 222 -9.09 2.07 10.45
N GLY A 223 -8.80 2.16 11.76
CA GLY A 223 -9.52 3.01 12.69
C GLY A 223 -9.49 4.49 12.31
N LEU A 224 -8.31 5.01 11.94
CA LEU A 224 -8.15 6.40 11.51
C LEU A 224 -8.92 6.72 10.22
N ILE A 225 -9.00 5.75 9.29
CA ILE A 225 -9.75 5.89 8.04
C ILE A 225 -11.27 5.76 8.29
N ALA A 226 -11.71 4.71 9.00
CA ALA A 226 -13.09 4.23 8.91
C ALA A 226 -13.80 3.96 10.24
N ALA A 227 -13.23 4.32 11.41
CA ALA A 227 -13.90 4.10 12.69
C ALA A 227 -15.32 4.69 12.74
N ILE A 228 -16.24 3.98 13.40
CA ILE A 228 -17.61 4.49 13.59
C ILE A 228 -17.70 5.59 14.65
N GLY A 229 -16.66 5.76 15.48
CA GLY A 229 -16.60 6.78 16.52
C GLY A 229 -17.19 6.33 17.84
N TYR A 230 -16.97 5.08 18.22
CA TYR A 230 -17.47 4.54 19.50
C TYR A 230 -16.62 5.00 20.69
N ALA A 231 -15.29 4.81 20.64
CA ALA A 231 -14.36 5.19 21.71
C ALA A 231 -13.16 6.02 21.22
N ILE A 232 -12.89 6.03 19.93
CA ILE A 232 -12.00 6.99 19.26
C ILE A 232 -12.83 7.88 18.34
N GLY A 233 -12.27 8.99 17.87
CA GLY A 233 -12.98 9.87 16.93
C GLY A 233 -13.37 9.12 15.64
N ARG A 234 -14.49 9.52 15.04
CA ARG A 234 -14.98 8.91 13.79
C ARG A 234 -13.90 8.97 12.70
N GLY A 235 -13.72 7.89 11.95
CA GLY A 235 -12.78 7.80 10.86
C GLY A 235 -13.05 8.87 9.78
N VAL A 236 -11.98 9.43 9.23
CA VAL A 236 -12.08 10.63 8.36
C VAL A 236 -12.72 10.34 7.01
N ALA A 237 -12.73 9.08 6.54
CA ALA A 237 -13.41 8.71 5.30
C ALA A 237 -14.95 8.76 5.35
N GLY A 238 -15.53 9.11 6.49
CA GLY A 238 -16.98 9.26 6.65
C GLY A 238 -17.72 7.95 6.40
N ALA A 239 -18.63 7.92 5.40
CA ALA A 239 -19.44 6.75 5.06
C ALA A 239 -18.72 5.75 4.13
N ALA A 240 -17.54 6.06 3.59
CA ALA A 240 -16.83 5.19 2.67
C ALA A 240 -16.57 3.79 3.27
N ARG A 241 -16.51 2.77 2.42
CA ARG A 241 -16.28 1.39 2.81
C ARG A 241 -14.79 1.04 2.72
N LEU A 242 -14.25 0.39 3.74
CA LEU A 242 -12.86 -0.04 3.79
C LEU A 242 -12.71 -1.45 3.20
N LEU A 243 -11.81 -1.58 2.22
CA LEU A 243 -11.39 -2.86 1.63
C LEU A 243 -10.02 -3.23 2.21
N PRO A 244 -9.94 -4.16 3.17
CA PRO A 244 -8.66 -4.59 3.71
C PRO A 244 -7.94 -5.53 2.73
N ILE A 245 -6.68 -5.23 2.44
CA ILE A 245 -5.75 -6.07 1.71
C ILE A 245 -4.60 -6.41 2.66
N ARG A 246 -4.56 -7.64 3.13
CA ARG A 246 -3.47 -8.11 3.97
C ARG A 246 -2.28 -8.48 3.08
N ALA A 247 -1.30 -7.60 3.03
CA ALA A 247 -0.07 -7.75 2.23
C ALA A 247 1.19 -7.86 3.10
N LEU A 248 1.05 -7.57 4.39
CA LEU A 248 2.09 -7.69 5.41
C LEU A 248 1.65 -8.68 6.48
N CYS A 249 2.62 -9.19 7.24
CA CYS A 249 2.39 -10.05 8.41
C CYS A 249 3.33 -9.68 9.55
N GLY A 250 3.01 -10.10 10.77
CA GLY A 250 3.83 -9.86 11.93
C GLY A 250 5.10 -10.70 11.92
N ALA A 251 6.22 -10.08 12.33
CA ALA A 251 7.48 -10.78 12.60
C ALA A 251 8.14 -10.22 13.85
N LEU A 252 8.87 -11.05 14.56
CA LEU A 252 9.52 -10.69 15.82
C LEU A 252 11.04 -10.85 15.67
N ALA A 253 11.77 -9.72 15.85
CA ALA A 253 13.22 -9.74 15.95
C ALA A 253 13.69 -10.33 17.29
N PRO A 254 14.88 -10.93 17.37
CA PRO A 254 15.43 -11.44 18.62
C PRO A 254 15.47 -10.36 19.72
N GLY A 255 14.83 -10.64 20.85
CA GLY A 255 14.78 -9.70 21.99
C GLY A 255 13.84 -8.50 21.84
N ALA A 256 13.13 -8.37 20.73
CA ALA A 256 12.15 -7.32 20.56
C ALA A 256 10.89 -7.58 21.40
N ALA A 257 10.39 -6.52 22.06
CA ALA A 257 9.19 -6.58 22.86
C ALA A 257 7.89 -6.52 22.01
N HIS A 258 8.00 -5.97 20.79
CA HIS A 258 6.87 -5.77 19.88
C HIS A 258 7.21 -6.28 18.48
N PRO A 259 6.22 -6.84 17.76
CA PRO A 259 6.43 -7.28 16.39
C PRO A 259 6.61 -6.09 15.44
N THR A 260 7.42 -6.28 14.41
CA THR A 260 7.44 -5.48 13.20
C THR A 260 6.46 -6.07 12.18
N ALA A 261 6.03 -5.29 11.20
CA ALA A 261 5.32 -5.83 10.05
C ALA A 261 6.29 -6.02 8.89
N ILE A 262 6.21 -7.17 8.23
CA ILE A 262 7.01 -7.51 7.05
C ILE A 262 6.13 -7.96 5.90
N GLY A 263 6.57 -7.73 4.68
CA GLY A 263 5.91 -8.25 3.48
C GLY A 263 6.90 -8.44 2.34
N LEU A 264 6.67 -9.44 1.51
CA LEU A 264 7.41 -9.58 0.27
C LEU A 264 6.96 -8.53 -0.74
N ILE A 265 7.89 -7.90 -1.44
CA ILE A 265 7.55 -6.93 -2.48
C ILE A 265 6.53 -7.50 -3.48
N PRO A 266 6.68 -8.73 -4.02
CA PRO A 266 5.69 -9.30 -4.92
C PRO A 266 4.31 -9.56 -4.26
N ASP A 267 4.24 -9.77 -2.93
CA ASP A 267 2.96 -9.90 -2.21
C ASP A 267 2.26 -8.55 -2.11
N ILE A 268 3.02 -7.51 -1.78
CA ILE A 268 2.55 -6.13 -1.70
C ILE A 268 2.02 -5.66 -3.06
N ASP A 269 2.78 -5.86 -4.13
CA ASP A 269 2.42 -5.45 -5.49
C ASP A 269 1.19 -6.19 -6.01
N SER A 270 1.10 -7.50 -5.75
CA SER A 270 -0.09 -8.29 -6.05
C SER A 270 -1.31 -7.83 -5.24
N GLY A 271 -1.11 -7.47 -3.97
CA GLY A 271 -2.15 -6.91 -3.10
C GLY A 271 -2.64 -5.55 -3.59
N LEU A 272 -1.72 -4.64 -3.95
CA LEU A 272 -2.05 -3.33 -4.50
C LEU A 272 -2.85 -3.47 -5.80
N LYS A 273 -2.38 -4.31 -6.73
CA LYS A 273 -3.13 -4.60 -7.97
C LYS A 273 -4.53 -5.16 -7.66
N THR A 274 -4.63 -6.09 -6.71
CA THR A 274 -5.92 -6.68 -6.32
C THR A 274 -6.87 -5.62 -5.75
N ALA A 275 -6.39 -4.66 -4.96
CA ALA A 275 -7.18 -3.54 -4.48
C ALA A 275 -7.82 -2.73 -5.63
N VAL A 276 -7.01 -2.40 -6.64
CA VAL A 276 -7.45 -1.70 -7.86
C VAL A 276 -8.52 -2.51 -8.60
N ASP A 277 -8.27 -3.80 -8.82
CA ASP A 277 -9.17 -4.68 -9.57
C ASP A 277 -10.51 -4.91 -8.85
N LEU A 278 -10.53 -4.82 -7.52
CA LEU A 278 -11.73 -4.87 -6.69
C LEU A 278 -12.45 -3.51 -6.59
N GLY A 279 -12.00 -2.50 -7.35
CA GLY A 279 -12.67 -1.21 -7.50
C GLY A 279 -12.31 -0.17 -6.46
N ALA A 280 -11.18 -0.32 -5.76
CA ALA A 280 -10.70 0.75 -4.88
C ALA A 280 -10.37 2.00 -5.68
N ARG A 281 -10.87 3.14 -5.22
CA ARG A 281 -10.61 4.45 -5.80
C ARG A 281 -9.47 5.17 -5.07
N ILE A 282 -9.32 4.90 -3.78
CA ILE A 282 -8.34 5.51 -2.91
C ILE A 282 -7.63 4.38 -2.17
N ILE A 283 -6.30 4.44 -2.11
CA ILE A 283 -5.50 3.34 -1.55
C ILE A 283 -4.46 3.91 -0.57
N ASN A 284 -4.51 3.42 0.66
CA ASN A 284 -3.55 3.74 1.71
C ASN A 284 -2.39 2.74 1.70
N LEU A 285 -1.15 3.26 1.69
CA LEU A 285 0.10 2.52 1.67
C LEU A 285 0.98 3.02 2.83
N SER A 286 0.71 2.52 4.04
CA SER A 286 1.41 2.96 5.25
C SER A 286 2.71 2.20 5.52
N PHE A 287 3.44 1.81 4.49
CA PHE A 287 4.70 1.07 4.52
C PHE A 287 5.69 1.61 3.49
N GLY A 288 6.90 1.09 3.49
CA GLY A 288 7.83 1.38 2.43
C GLY A 288 9.27 0.94 2.70
N THR A 289 10.13 1.15 1.71
CA THR A 289 11.55 0.83 1.73
C THR A 289 12.36 2.12 1.53
N PRO A 290 13.30 2.45 2.42
CA PRO A 290 14.16 3.62 2.26
C PRO A 290 15.15 3.41 1.10
N GLU A 291 15.54 4.51 0.44
CA GLU A 291 16.39 4.52 -0.74
C GLU A 291 17.78 3.87 -0.50
N ASP A 292 18.33 4.05 0.69
CA ASP A 292 19.62 3.46 1.09
C ASP A 292 19.57 1.93 1.23
N GLU A 293 18.39 1.35 1.49
CA GLU A 293 18.16 -0.10 1.44
C GLU A 293 17.95 -0.62 0.02
N VAL A 294 17.38 0.19 -0.88
CA VAL A 294 17.21 -0.17 -2.29
C VAL A 294 18.57 -0.26 -2.98
N GLY A 295 19.48 0.67 -2.71
CA GLY A 295 20.82 0.67 -3.29
C GLY A 295 20.80 0.68 -4.82
N ASN A 296 21.40 -0.34 -5.44
CA ASN A 296 21.44 -0.53 -6.90
C ASN A 296 20.32 -1.46 -7.43
N ASP A 297 19.49 -2.00 -6.53
CA ASP A 297 18.37 -2.86 -6.91
C ASP A 297 17.27 -2.06 -7.63
N PRO A 298 16.41 -2.71 -8.41
CA PRO A 298 15.23 -2.07 -8.98
C PRO A 298 14.37 -1.40 -7.91
N ILE A 299 13.88 -0.19 -8.20
CA ILE A 299 12.97 0.53 -7.32
C ILE A 299 11.69 -0.30 -7.13
N PRO A 300 11.26 -0.58 -5.88
CA PRO A 300 10.08 -1.40 -5.62
C PRO A 300 8.78 -0.70 -6.00
N HIS A 301 7.75 -1.49 -6.28
CA HIS A 301 6.35 -1.07 -6.46
C HIS A 301 6.07 -0.25 -7.73
N VAL A 302 7.02 -0.02 -8.62
CA VAL A 302 6.87 0.88 -9.79
C VAL A 302 5.70 0.46 -10.67
N GLU A 303 5.64 -0.81 -11.07
CA GLU A 303 4.60 -1.33 -11.97
C GLU A 303 3.22 -1.30 -11.32
N ALA A 304 3.12 -1.70 -10.06
CA ALA A 304 1.85 -1.72 -9.31
C ALA A 304 1.31 -0.30 -9.06
N VAL A 305 2.19 0.67 -8.74
CA VAL A 305 1.83 2.08 -8.62
C VAL A 305 1.39 2.66 -9.96
N ARG A 306 2.13 2.41 -11.03
CA ARG A 306 1.75 2.87 -12.38
C ARG A 306 0.42 2.27 -12.84
N TYR A 307 0.17 0.99 -12.53
CA TYR A 307 -1.12 0.35 -12.80
C TYR A 307 -2.26 1.05 -12.06
N ALA A 308 -2.10 1.31 -10.78
CA ALA A 308 -3.13 1.99 -9.98
C ALA A 308 -3.41 3.42 -10.51
N LEU A 309 -2.38 4.18 -10.85
CA LEU A 309 -2.52 5.51 -11.43
C LEU A 309 -3.18 5.48 -12.82
N ALA A 310 -2.86 4.50 -13.66
CA ALA A 310 -3.50 4.31 -14.97
C ALA A 310 -5.00 3.92 -14.85
N ARG A 311 -5.43 3.50 -13.65
CA ARG A 311 -6.83 3.24 -13.29
C ARG A 311 -7.46 4.39 -12.48
N ASP A 312 -6.86 5.57 -12.52
CA ASP A 312 -7.30 6.76 -11.78
C ASP A 312 -7.33 6.60 -10.26
N CYS A 313 -6.67 5.60 -9.68
CA CYS A 313 -6.59 5.45 -8.23
C CYS A 313 -5.76 6.56 -7.60
N ILE A 314 -6.22 7.09 -6.47
CA ILE A 314 -5.50 8.05 -5.64
C ILE A 314 -4.68 7.23 -4.63
N LEU A 315 -3.35 7.34 -4.72
CA LEU A 315 -2.42 6.62 -3.86
C LEU A 315 -1.86 7.54 -2.78
N ILE A 316 -2.02 7.16 -1.54
CA ILE A 316 -1.50 7.88 -0.39
C ILE A 316 -0.47 6.99 0.31
N ALA A 317 0.73 7.50 0.57
CA ALA A 317 1.78 6.74 1.22
C ALA A 317 2.48 7.51 2.34
N ALA A 318 2.89 6.77 3.36
CA ALA A 318 3.73 7.29 4.43
C ALA A 318 5.10 7.71 3.89
N ALA A 319 5.55 8.93 4.21
CA ALA A 319 6.85 9.43 3.75
C ALA A 319 8.06 8.73 4.37
N GLY A 320 7.87 7.98 5.46
CA GLY A 320 8.89 7.27 6.22
C GLY A 320 9.27 7.97 7.52
N ASN A 321 10.00 7.24 8.38
CA ASN A 321 10.30 7.64 9.76
C ASN A 321 11.81 7.76 10.03
N SER A 322 12.61 8.15 9.03
CA SER A 322 14.07 8.25 9.15
C SER A 322 14.56 9.53 9.84
N GLY A 323 13.74 10.59 9.89
CA GLY A 323 14.15 11.93 10.31
C GLY A 323 15.11 12.61 9.34
N LYS A 324 15.39 12.01 8.20
CA LYS A 324 16.40 12.45 7.22
C LYS A 324 15.75 12.92 5.92
N ALA A 325 16.53 13.67 5.13
CA ALA A 325 16.17 13.97 3.75
C ALA A 325 16.59 12.80 2.85
N THR A 326 15.67 11.91 2.56
CA THR A 326 15.87 10.71 1.73
C THR A 326 14.56 10.34 1.02
N ARG A 327 14.61 9.46 0.01
CA ARG A 327 13.43 8.89 -0.61
C ARG A 327 12.98 7.65 0.17
N PHE A 328 11.67 7.42 0.12
CA PHE A 328 11.02 6.27 0.73
C PHE A 328 9.96 5.74 -0.25
N TYR A 329 10.08 4.50 -0.67
CA TYR A 329 9.20 3.94 -1.71
C TYR A 329 8.12 3.06 -1.10
N PRO A 330 6.81 3.22 -1.52
CA PRO A 330 6.36 3.87 -2.76
C PRO A 330 6.11 5.38 -2.67
N ALA A 331 6.25 6.04 -1.52
CA ALA A 331 5.92 7.45 -1.32
C ALA A 331 6.64 8.40 -2.32
N ALA A 332 7.89 8.10 -2.67
CA ALA A 332 8.68 8.88 -3.60
C ALA A 332 8.41 8.59 -5.09
N LEU A 333 7.51 7.66 -5.41
CA LEU A 333 7.12 7.42 -6.80
C LEU A 333 6.23 8.54 -7.34
N PRO A 334 6.40 8.93 -8.62
CA PRO A 334 5.58 9.95 -9.25
C PRO A 334 4.08 9.61 -9.16
N GLY A 335 3.25 10.61 -8.81
CA GLY A 335 1.80 10.46 -8.70
C GLY A 335 1.31 10.01 -7.32
N VAL A 336 2.18 9.51 -6.45
CA VAL A 336 1.83 9.16 -5.07
C VAL A 336 1.76 10.42 -4.20
N ILE A 337 0.79 10.49 -3.30
CA ILE A 337 0.66 11.54 -2.29
C ILE A 337 1.46 11.10 -1.05
N ALA A 338 2.70 11.56 -0.97
CA ALA A 338 3.57 11.29 0.17
C ALA A 338 3.20 12.18 1.37
N VAL A 339 3.01 11.57 2.54
CA VAL A 339 2.53 12.23 3.74
C VAL A 339 3.56 12.17 4.86
N GLY A 340 4.02 13.35 5.30
CA GLY A 340 4.84 13.51 6.49
C GLY A 340 4.00 13.60 7.77
N ALA A 341 4.66 13.59 8.93
CA ALA A 341 4.00 13.65 10.24
C ALA A 341 4.26 14.99 10.95
N VAL A 342 3.22 15.52 11.63
CA VAL A 342 3.33 16.62 12.59
C VAL A 342 2.83 16.20 13.97
N ASP A 343 3.30 16.94 14.98
CA ASP A 343 2.77 16.88 16.35
C ASP A 343 1.47 17.71 16.51
N ASP A 344 0.91 17.75 17.71
CA ASP A 344 -0.30 18.49 18.08
C ASP A 344 -0.14 20.03 18.02
N ASN A 345 1.08 20.52 17.86
CA ASN A 345 1.41 21.93 17.67
C ASN A 345 1.76 22.30 16.22
N ARG A 346 1.48 21.41 15.25
CA ARG A 346 1.79 21.56 13.81
C ARG A 346 3.29 21.67 13.53
N ARG A 347 4.15 21.09 14.38
CA ARG A 347 5.59 21.00 14.14
C ARG A 347 5.89 19.68 13.44
N PRO A 348 6.73 19.68 12.39
CA PRO A 348 7.18 18.43 11.81
C PRO A 348 7.78 17.50 12.86
N ALA A 349 7.30 16.25 12.90
CA ALA A 349 7.83 15.25 13.83
C ALA A 349 9.32 15.02 13.58
N ALA A 350 10.12 14.83 14.65
CA ALA A 350 11.56 14.65 14.52
C ALA A 350 11.94 13.44 13.65
N PHE A 351 11.09 12.42 13.64
CA PHE A 351 11.28 11.22 12.83
C PHE A 351 10.80 11.37 11.39
N THR A 352 10.01 12.40 11.02
CA THR A 352 9.43 12.47 9.68
C THR A 352 10.50 12.52 8.60
N THR A 353 10.43 11.62 7.62
CA THR A 353 11.29 11.68 6.44
C THR A 353 10.91 12.90 5.61
N ARG A 354 11.92 13.57 5.09
CA ARG A 354 11.80 14.83 4.34
C ARG A 354 12.24 14.64 2.90
N GLY A 355 11.72 15.44 2.00
CA GLY A 355 12.12 15.42 0.60
C GLY A 355 11.16 16.20 -0.28
N GLU A 356 11.56 16.46 -1.53
CA GLU A 356 10.72 17.15 -2.52
C GLU A 356 9.45 16.35 -2.92
N HIS A 357 9.49 15.03 -2.68
CA HIS A 357 8.35 14.15 -2.94
C HIS A 357 7.22 14.32 -1.92
N VAL A 358 7.52 14.80 -0.69
CA VAL A 358 6.50 15.01 0.35
C VAL A 358 5.53 16.09 -0.10
N VAL A 359 4.23 15.76 -0.11
CA VAL A 359 3.18 16.68 -0.59
C VAL A 359 2.69 17.58 0.53
N LEU A 360 2.41 16.99 1.70
CA LEU A 360 1.94 17.68 2.90
C LEU A 360 2.21 16.79 4.12
N CYS A 361 1.96 17.35 5.30
CA CYS A 361 1.96 16.60 6.55
C CYS A 361 0.55 16.47 7.15
N ALA A 362 0.36 15.48 8.00
CA ALA A 362 -0.83 15.32 8.82
C ALA A 362 -0.41 14.89 10.25
N PRO A 363 -1.30 14.92 11.25
CA PRO A 363 -0.99 14.45 12.59
C PRO A 363 -0.48 13.02 12.60
N GLY A 364 0.68 12.77 13.23
CA GLY A 364 1.31 11.46 13.28
C GLY A 364 2.09 11.22 14.58
N VAL A 365 1.88 12.02 15.61
CA VAL A 365 2.55 11.88 16.92
C VAL A 365 1.52 11.66 17.99
N GLN A 366 1.63 10.55 18.74
CA GLN A 366 0.74 10.18 19.84
C GLN A 366 -0.75 10.17 19.43
N ILE A 367 -1.05 9.49 18.34
CA ILE A 367 -2.40 9.38 17.80
C ILE A 367 -3.13 8.23 18.49
N ALA A 368 -4.31 8.52 19.02
CA ALA A 368 -5.21 7.47 19.52
C ALA A 368 -5.79 6.67 18.35
N ALA A 369 -5.68 5.38 18.40
CA ALA A 369 -6.07 4.47 17.33
C ALA A 369 -6.68 3.16 17.88
N ALA A 370 -7.39 2.44 17.01
CA ALA A 370 -7.79 1.07 17.29
C ALA A 370 -6.55 0.17 17.38
N SER A 371 -6.61 -0.87 18.19
CA SER A 371 -5.62 -1.96 18.26
C SER A 371 -6.33 -3.29 18.04
N ILE A 372 -5.59 -4.40 17.96
CA ILE A 372 -6.22 -5.71 17.76
C ILE A 372 -7.31 -5.98 18.80
N GLU A 373 -7.04 -5.69 20.05
CA GLU A 373 -7.94 -5.95 21.18
C GLU A 373 -8.26 -4.66 21.97
N GLY A 374 -8.73 -3.62 21.29
CA GLY A 374 -9.12 -2.39 21.97
C GLY A 374 -8.49 -1.14 21.36
N TYR A 375 -7.77 -0.34 22.13
CA TYR A 375 -7.28 0.97 21.74
C TYR A 375 -5.84 1.18 22.21
N GLY A 376 -5.08 1.99 21.45
CA GLY A 376 -3.72 2.34 21.77
C GLY A 376 -3.35 3.74 21.29
N VAL A 377 -2.12 4.13 21.56
CA VAL A 377 -1.51 5.37 21.05
C VAL A 377 -0.35 5.00 20.14
N VAL A 378 -0.31 5.59 18.98
CA VAL A 378 0.66 5.28 17.93
C VAL A 378 1.35 6.54 17.41
N SER A 379 2.56 6.39 16.88
CA SER A 379 3.30 7.49 16.25
C SER A 379 3.99 6.98 14.99
N GLY A 380 3.99 7.81 13.93
CA GLY A 380 4.61 7.50 12.64
C GLY A 380 3.92 8.22 11.49
N THR A 381 4.61 8.38 10.38
CA THR A 381 4.01 8.84 9.12
C THR A 381 2.95 7.86 8.61
N SER A 382 3.04 6.59 9.00
CA SER A 382 2.04 5.55 8.75
C SER A 382 0.66 5.88 9.30
N PHE A 383 0.57 6.70 10.37
CA PHE A 383 -0.69 7.12 10.98
C PHE A 383 -1.12 8.53 10.53
N ALA A 384 -0.21 9.27 9.90
CA ALA A 384 -0.53 10.52 9.22
C ALA A 384 -1.19 10.27 7.85
N ALA A 385 -0.73 9.29 7.09
CA ALA A 385 -1.28 8.91 5.79
C ALA A 385 -2.78 8.55 5.82
N PRO A 386 -3.30 7.80 6.79
CA PRO A 386 -4.73 7.50 6.94
C PRO A 386 -5.63 8.74 7.04
N PHE A 387 -5.20 9.82 7.68
CA PHE A 387 -5.96 11.06 7.72
C PHE A 387 -6.10 11.69 6.33
N VAL A 388 -5.02 11.70 5.54
CA VAL A 388 -5.05 12.17 4.15
C VAL A 388 -5.88 11.24 3.27
N THR A 389 -5.80 9.94 3.50
CA THR A 389 -6.62 8.93 2.81
C THR A 389 -8.12 9.20 3.04
N GLY A 390 -8.52 9.44 4.29
CA GLY A 390 -9.89 9.80 4.62
C GLY A 390 -10.31 11.15 4.02
N ALA A 391 -9.43 12.15 4.03
CA ALA A 391 -9.68 13.43 3.38
C ALA A 391 -9.94 13.26 1.87
N CYS A 392 -9.12 12.47 1.16
CA CYS A 392 -9.34 12.15 -0.25
C CYS A 392 -10.72 11.52 -0.49
N ALA A 393 -11.18 10.66 0.42
CA ALA A 393 -12.52 10.06 0.31
C ALA A 393 -13.63 11.13 0.39
N LEU A 394 -13.52 12.09 1.29
CA LEU A 394 -14.47 13.19 1.38
C LEU A 394 -14.42 14.10 0.14
N LEU A 395 -13.22 14.43 -0.37
CA LEU A 395 -13.08 15.25 -1.57
C LEU A 395 -13.73 14.59 -2.80
N VAL A 396 -13.47 13.29 -3.00
CA VAL A 396 -14.04 12.51 -4.11
C VAL A 396 -15.55 12.39 -3.97
N ALA A 397 -16.08 12.14 -2.76
CA ALA A 397 -17.51 12.07 -2.49
C ALA A 397 -18.19 13.42 -2.76
N HIS A 398 -17.59 14.53 -2.32
CA HIS A 398 -18.11 15.86 -2.52
C HIS A 398 -18.19 16.23 -4.00
N ALA A 399 -17.12 16.00 -4.75
CA ALA A 399 -17.08 16.27 -6.19
C ALA A 399 -18.06 15.37 -7.00
N ALA A 400 -18.22 14.11 -6.60
CA ALA A 400 -19.16 13.19 -7.24
C ALA A 400 -20.62 13.65 -7.09
N ARG A 401 -21.00 14.28 -5.96
CA ARG A 401 -22.34 14.91 -5.78
C ARG A 401 -22.60 16.05 -6.75
N GLU A 402 -21.56 16.73 -7.16
CA GLU A 402 -21.58 17.83 -8.13
C GLU A 402 -21.35 17.34 -9.57
N SER A 403 -21.31 16.01 -9.80
CA SER A 403 -21.03 15.36 -11.08
C SER A 403 -19.66 15.69 -11.68
N GLN A 404 -18.69 16.05 -10.82
CA GLN A 404 -17.33 16.42 -11.20
C GLN A 404 -16.33 15.36 -10.72
N PRO A 405 -15.86 14.43 -11.58
CA PRO A 405 -14.87 13.44 -11.15
C PRO A 405 -13.50 14.09 -10.94
N LEU A 406 -12.90 13.83 -9.77
CA LEU A 406 -11.55 14.30 -9.45
C LEU A 406 -10.50 13.24 -9.81
N GLY A 407 -9.56 13.56 -10.68
CA GLY A 407 -8.38 12.75 -10.94
C GLY A 407 -7.31 12.87 -9.84
N PRO A 408 -6.36 11.90 -9.76
CA PRO A 408 -5.30 11.88 -8.74
C PRO A 408 -4.47 13.17 -8.68
N ALA A 409 -4.10 13.72 -9.84
CA ALA A 409 -3.31 14.96 -9.93
C ALA A 409 -4.06 16.18 -9.36
N THR A 410 -5.37 16.27 -9.63
CA THR A 410 -6.23 17.35 -9.11
C THR A 410 -6.37 17.25 -7.61
N VAL A 411 -6.62 16.05 -7.06
CA VAL A 411 -6.69 15.83 -5.60
C VAL A 411 -5.37 16.21 -4.94
N ARG A 412 -4.23 15.75 -5.48
CA ARG A 412 -2.89 16.09 -4.97
C ARG A 412 -2.68 17.61 -4.92
N ARG A 413 -3.04 18.33 -5.99
CA ARG A 413 -2.93 19.79 -6.06
C ARG A 413 -3.82 20.46 -5.03
N ILE A 414 -5.10 20.08 -4.93
CA ILE A 414 -6.05 20.65 -3.95
C ILE A 414 -5.51 20.49 -2.53
N LEU A 415 -5.04 19.30 -2.16
CA LEU A 415 -4.46 19.05 -0.83
C LEU A 415 -3.24 19.92 -0.54
N ALA A 416 -2.35 20.12 -1.52
CA ALA A 416 -1.19 20.98 -1.35
C ALA A 416 -1.57 22.45 -1.23
N ASP A 417 -2.44 22.94 -2.12
CA ASP A 417 -2.82 24.36 -2.19
C ASP A 417 -3.69 24.80 -1.00
N SER A 418 -4.45 23.88 -0.40
CA SER A 418 -5.31 24.15 0.76
C SER A 418 -4.65 23.86 2.11
N ALA A 419 -3.40 23.36 2.12
CA ALA A 419 -2.71 23.02 3.36
C ALA A 419 -2.51 24.26 4.26
N SER A 420 -2.80 24.09 5.55
CA SER A 420 -2.60 25.15 6.53
C SER A 420 -1.11 25.27 6.95
N PRO A 421 -0.64 26.46 7.37
CA PRO A 421 0.75 26.66 7.73
C PRO A 421 1.23 25.76 8.89
N PHE A 422 2.50 25.38 8.85
CA PHE A 422 3.19 24.82 10.02
C PHE A 422 3.31 25.88 11.15
N ALA A 423 3.71 25.42 12.33
CA ALA A 423 4.05 26.33 13.43
C ALA A 423 5.14 27.33 13.01
N ALA A 424 5.04 28.55 13.50
CA ALA A 424 6.07 29.57 13.23
C ALA A 424 7.43 29.20 13.82
N GLY A 425 8.51 29.56 13.12
CA GLY A 425 9.87 29.41 13.60
C GLY A 425 10.43 27.98 13.61
N VAL A 426 9.76 27.01 12.95
CA VAL A 426 10.25 25.64 12.81
C VAL A 426 10.86 25.39 11.43
N ASP A 427 11.81 24.45 11.33
CA ASP A 427 12.35 24.00 10.06
C ASP A 427 11.36 23.08 9.35
N VAL A 428 10.87 23.55 8.22
CA VAL A 428 9.87 22.86 7.38
C VAL A 428 10.43 22.37 6.04
N LYS A 429 11.73 22.50 5.83
CA LYS A 429 12.38 22.11 4.58
C LYS A 429 12.10 20.63 4.26
N GLY A 430 11.53 20.36 3.08
CA GLY A 430 11.18 19.02 2.64
C GLY A 430 9.99 18.37 3.35
N CYS A 431 9.13 19.17 4.03
CA CYS A 431 7.89 18.67 4.68
C CYS A 431 6.63 18.93 3.86
N GLY A 432 6.75 19.31 2.59
CA GLY A 432 5.61 19.60 1.71
C GLY A 432 5.01 20.99 1.95
N ALA A 433 3.78 21.18 1.46
CA ALA A 433 3.11 22.48 1.41
C ALA A 433 2.61 23.00 2.77
N GLY A 434 2.36 22.12 3.73
CA GLY A 434 1.79 22.47 5.03
C GLY A 434 1.14 21.28 5.73
N VAL A 435 0.24 21.59 6.64
CA VAL A 435 -0.54 20.61 7.41
C VAL A 435 -1.92 20.45 6.78
N LEU A 436 -2.42 19.24 6.65
CA LEU A 436 -3.76 18.91 6.13
C LEU A 436 -4.83 19.81 6.74
N ASP A 437 -5.65 20.44 5.91
CA ASP A 437 -6.86 21.20 6.27
C ASP A 437 -8.03 20.72 5.42
N ILE A 438 -8.83 19.81 5.96
CA ILE A 438 -9.89 19.16 5.18
C ILE A 438 -11.01 20.12 4.82
N PRO A 439 -11.51 21.01 5.71
CA PRO A 439 -12.48 22.01 5.34
C PRO A 439 -12.03 22.95 4.23
N ALA A 440 -10.76 23.41 4.24
CA ALA A 440 -10.19 24.23 3.18
C ALA A 440 -10.12 23.48 1.85
N ALA A 441 -9.73 22.20 1.89
CA ALA A 441 -9.71 21.33 0.71
C ALA A 441 -11.11 21.11 0.11
N LEU A 442 -12.14 20.87 0.95
CA LEU A 442 -13.54 20.77 0.50
C LEU A 442 -14.04 22.08 -0.12
N ALA A 443 -13.69 23.23 0.47
CA ALA A 443 -14.03 24.53 -0.09
C ALA A 443 -13.38 24.76 -1.49
N ALA A 444 -12.14 24.28 -1.68
CA ALA A 444 -11.46 24.33 -2.97
C ALA A 444 -12.16 23.44 -4.03
N VAL A 445 -12.62 22.25 -3.65
CA VAL A 445 -13.43 21.38 -4.53
C VAL A 445 -14.74 22.09 -4.91
N ALA A 446 -15.46 22.66 -3.94
CA ALA A 446 -16.69 23.36 -4.20
C ALA A 446 -16.51 24.60 -5.13
N ALA A 447 -15.37 25.29 -5.05
CA ALA A 447 -15.03 26.38 -5.96
C ALA A 447 -14.78 25.86 -7.38
N LEU A 448 -13.98 24.81 -7.53
CA LEU A 448 -13.72 24.16 -8.82
C LEU A 448 -15.01 23.73 -9.53
N CYS A 449 -15.94 23.09 -8.82
CA CYS A 449 -17.23 22.65 -9.36
C CYS A 449 -18.13 23.82 -9.79
N ARG A 450 -18.00 25.00 -9.18
CA ARG A 450 -18.75 26.23 -9.63
C ARG A 450 -18.17 26.81 -10.90
N ASP A 451 -16.84 26.93 -10.98
CA ASP A 451 -16.16 27.52 -12.13
C ASP A 451 -16.43 26.72 -13.42
N ASP A 452 -16.42 25.38 -13.33
CA ASP A 452 -16.70 24.48 -14.46
C ASP A 452 -18.16 24.66 -14.95
N ARG A 453 -19.15 24.76 -14.04
CA ARG A 453 -20.56 25.00 -14.41
C ARG A 453 -20.78 26.36 -15.07
N GLU A 454 -20.13 27.42 -14.59
CA GLU A 454 -20.19 28.72 -15.21
C GLU A 454 -19.51 28.75 -16.59
N GLY A 455 -18.43 27.99 -16.77
CA GLY A 455 -17.77 27.81 -18.07
C GLY A 455 -18.65 27.08 -19.08
N GLU A 456 -19.30 25.99 -18.69
CA GLU A 456 -20.27 25.28 -19.53
C GLU A 456 -21.49 26.14 -19.89
N ALA A 457 -22.04 26.89 -18.94
CA ALA A 457 -23.17 27.79 -19.18
C ALA A 457 -22.83 28.94 -20.11
N ARG A 458 -21.57 29.37 -20.22
CA ARG A 458 -21.10 30.38 -21.17
C ARG A 458 -20.82 29.81 -22.56
N ALA A 459 -20.56 28.51 -22.66
CA ALA A 459 -20.25 27.81 -23.90
C ALA A 459 -21.50 27.26 -24.62
N ALA A 460 -22.63 27.12 -23.92
CA ALA A 460 -23.95 26.74 -24.44
C ALA A 460 -24.77 27.96 -24.87
#